data_d3983011e6ffa73fdd6ad77c560594b9
#
_entry.id   d3983011e6ffa73fdd6ad77c560594b9
#
_cell.length_a   1.000
_cell.length_b   1.000
_cell.length_c   1.000
_cell.angle_alpha   90.00
_cell.angle_beta   90.00
_cell.angle_gamma   90.00
#
_symmetry.space_group_name_H-M   'P 1'
#
loop_
_entity.id
_entity.type
_entity.pdbx_description
1 polymer ?
#
loop_
_entity_poly.entity_id
_entity_poly.type
_entity_poly.pdbx_seq_one_letter_code
_entity_poly.pdbx_strand_id
1 'polypeptide(L)'
;MTGNLEKLFDSHSEWIQSEGEDGEQLSLERISSDQLTNEQLQMLTDSVLTECSFTNIELRENDFYHTEMYSCKFNNVSFGEVQFIKSEVNDTKFTDSNFETVNFNNAEIFDCIFLECTFSDSTFISTGIWNAMFDDCTFVNIDFESAYFEKIILHNSKFINPINLDKATKIVINIGTVENPLLLTHEESLKWIIDNSI
;
A
#
# COMPACT_ATOMS: atom_id res chain seq x y z
N MET A 1 28.62 -8.24 -3.68
CA MET A 1 27.31 -8.08 -3.01
C MET A 1 26.25 -9.03 -3.58
N THR A 2 26.23 -9.34 -4.86
CA THR A 2 25.23 -10.22 -5.50
C THR A 2 25.11 -11.63 -4.90
N GLY A 3 26.21 -12.30 -4.54
CA GLY A 3 26.17 -13.67 -3.99
C GLY A 3 25.55 -13.79 -2.58
N ASN A 4 25.29 -12.68 -1.88
CA ASN A 4 24.60 -12.71 -0.61
C ASN A 4 23.06 -12.60 -0.82
N LEU A 5 22.62 -11.78 -1.78
CA LEU A 5 21.21 -11.66 -2.10
C LEU A 5 20.63 -12.97 -2.65
N GLU A 6 21.33 -13.62 -3.59
CA GLU A 6 20.91 -14.90 -4.16
C GLU A 6 20.63 -15.95 -3.06
N LYS A 7 21.53 -16.09 -2.10
CA LYS A 7 21.34 -17.00 -0.98
C LYS A 7 20.14 -16.66 -0.08
N LEU A 8 19.85 -15.35 0.10
CA LEU A 8 18.70 -14.93 0.88
C LEU A 8 17.39 -15.34 0.17
N PHE A 9 17.32 -15.14 -1.14
CA PHE A 9 16.16 -15.55 -1.93
C PHE A 9 16.02 -17.08 -2.04
N ASP A 10 17.13 -17.82 -2.16
CA ASP A 10 17.10 -19.31 -2.14
C ASP A 10 16.56 -19.80 -0.80
N SER A 11 17.08 -19.28 0.31
CA SER A 11 16.63 -19.63 1.68
C SER A 11 15.16 -19.29 1.91
N HIS A 12 14.71 -18.13 1.40
CA HIS A 12 13.32 -17.74 1.46
C HIS A 12 12.40 -18.65 0.64
N SER A 13 12.86 -19.08 -0.52
CA SER A 13 12.13 -20.06 -1.34
C SER A 13 11.93 -21.39 -0.60
N GLU A 14 12.95 -21.86 0.12
CA GLU A 14 12.85 -23.03 0.99
C GLU A 14 11.87 -22.78 2.13
N TRP A 15 11.93 -21.60 2.75
CA TRP A 15 11.05 -21.20 3.85
C TRP A 15 9.58 -21.20 3.41
N ILE A 16 9.26 -20.60 2.24
CA ILE A 16 7.90 -20.60 1.69
C ILE A 16 7.42 -22.05 1.39
N GLN A 17 8.26 -22.87 0.74
CA GLN A 17 7.89 -24.23 0.35
C GLN A 17 7.68 -25.17 1.54
N SER A 18 8.39 -24.93 2.64
CA SER A 18 8.30 -25.73 3.87
C SER A 18 7.26 -25.20 4.86
N GLU A 19 6.53 -24.13 4.54
CA GLU A 19 5.62 -23.44 5.47
C GLU A 19 6.35 -22.94 6.75
N GLY A 20 7.63 -22.54 6.59
CA GLY A 20 8.46 -22.00 7.68
C GLY A 20 9.25 -23.03 8.47
N GLU A 21 9.24 -24.32 8.09
CA GLU A 21 10.01 -25.37 8.77
C GLU A 21 11.49 -25.38 8.39
N ASP A 22 11.82 -25.05 7.14
CA ASP A 22 13.18 -24.99 6.60
C ASP A 22 13.43 -23.60 5.97
N GLY A 23 14.69 -23.21 5.82
CA GLY A 23 15.09 -21.91 5.27
C GLY A 23 14.88 -20.75 6.24
N GLU A 24 14.87 -19.53 5.73
CA GLU A 24 14.67 -18.30 6.51
C GLU A 24 13.77 -17.32 5.74
N GLN A 25 12.90 -16.63 6.46
CA GLN A 25 12.07 -15.55 5.89
C GLN A 25 12.96 -14.46 5.30
N LEU A 26 12.64 -14.00 4.09
CA LEU A 26 13.38 -12.93 3.43
C LEU A 26 13.27 -11.62 4.21
N SER A 27 14.41 -11.07 4.56
CA SER A 27 14.51 -9.73 5.14
C SER A 27 15.51 -8.90 4.32
N LEU A 28 15.00 -7.82 3.71
CA LEU A 28 15.80 -6.88 2.94
C LEU A 28 15.88 -5.54 3.66
N GLU A 29 17.10 -5.05 3.87
CA GLU A 29 17.34 -3.75 4.48
C GLU A 29 18.16 -2.86 3.53
N ARG A 30 17.67 -1.64 3.27
CA ARG A 30 18.32 -0.62 2.43
C ARG A 30 18.70 -1.12 1.03
N ILE A 31 17.87 -1.99 0.47
CA ILE A 31 18.03 -2.47 -0.90
C ILE A 31 17.26 -1.56 -1.84
N SER A 32 17.85 -1.24 -2.99
CA SER A 32 17.14 -0.56 -4.07
C SER A 32 16.79 -1.53 -5.20
N SER A 33 15.70 -1.23 -5.91
CA SER A 33 15.14 -2.13 -6.94
C SER A 33 16.14 -2.46 -8.08
N ASP A 34 17.11 -1.59 -8.35
CA ASP A 34 18.15 -1.84 -9.36
C ASP A 34 19.19 -2.89 -8.92
N GLN A 35 19.17 -3.31 -7.67
CA GLN A 35 20.00 -4.40 -7.14
C GLN A 35 19.30 -5.76 -7.24
N LEU A 36 18.02 -5.80 -7.62
CA LEU A 36 17.18 -7.01 -7.71
C LEU A 36 16.96 -7.39 -9.17
N THR A 37 16.91 -8.69 -9.44
CA THR A 37 16.45 -9.19 -10.74
C THR A 37 14.91 -9.21 -10.80
N ASN A 38 14.35 -9.35 -12.00
CA ASN A 38 12.90 -9.47 -12.16
C ASN A 38 12.34 -10.70 -11.43
N GLU A 39 13.07 -11.81 -11.42
CA GLU A 39 12.68 -13.01 -10.68
C GLU A 39 12.66 -12.75 -9.17
N GLN A 40 13.63 -12.02 -8.64
CA GLN A 40 13.69 -11.64 -7.22
C GLN A 40 12.56 -10.69 -6.84
N LEU A 41 12.19 -9.75 -7.72
CA LEU A 41 11.04 -8.89 -7.51
C LEU A 41 9.71 -9.67 -7.41
N GLN A 42 9.60 -10.83 -8.06
CA GLN A 42 8.43 -11.72 -7.98
C GLN A 42 8.40 -12.57 -6.69
N MET A 43 9.45 -12.55 -5.88
CA MET A 43 9.61 -13.41 -4.70
C MET A 43 9.52 -12.61 -3.39
N LEU A 44 8.73 -11.53 -3.36
CA LEU A 44 8.63 -10.64 -2.19
C LEU A 44 7.45 -10.98 -1.27
N THR A 45 6.70 -12.03 -1.53
CA THR A 45 5.63 -12.50 -0.65
C THR A 45 6.18 -12.92 0.71
N ASP A 46 5.43 -12.73 1.79
CA ASP A 46 5.84 -13.08 3.16
C ASP A 46 7.23 -12.56 3.57
N SER A 47 7.68 -11.42 3.01
CA SER A 47 9.00 -10.84 3.29
C SER A 47 8.93 -9.64 4.24
N VAL A 48 10.08 -9.23 4.76
CA VAL A 48 10.25 -7.99 5.53
C VAL A 48 11.15 -7.03 4.76
N LEU A 49 10.62 -5.86 4.41
CA LEU A 49 11.33 -4.82 3.66
C LEU A 49 11.53 -3.59 4.55
N THR A 50 12.77 -3.24 4.86
CA THR A 50 13.10 -2.08 5.70
C THR A 50 13.95 -1.07 4.95
N GLU A 51 13.51 0.18 4.92
CA GLU A 51 14.23 1.29 4.24
C GLU A 51 14.58 0.98 2.76
N CYS A 52 13.83 0.08 2.11
CA CYS A 52 14.04 -0.28 0.71
C CYS A 52 13.51 0.79 -0.23
N SER A 53 14.04 0.85 -1.45
CA SER A 53 13.63 1.84 -2.44
C SER A 53 13.36 1.21 -3.81
N PHE A 54 12.20 1.53 -4.37
CA PHE A 54 11.75 1.09 -5.67
C PHE A 54 11.53 2.32 -6.55
N THR A 55 12.20 2.40 -7.68
CA THR A 55 12.16 3.61 -8.49
C THR A 55 12.12 3.28 -9.99
N ASN A 56 11.19 3.93 -10.70
CA ASN A 56 11.05 3.81 -12.16
C ASN A 56 10.88 2.35 -12.63
N ILE A 57 10.05 1.58 -11.96
CA ILE A 57 9.80 0.18 -12.30
C ILE A 57 8.31 -0.11 -12.46
N GLU A 58 8.02 -1.17 -13.20
CA GLU A 58 6.71 -1.79 -13.27
C GLU A 58 6.73 -3.07 -12.43
N LEU A 59 5.79 -3.19 -11.51
CA LEU A 59 5.49 -4.38 -10.73
C LEU A 59 4.14 -4.89 -11.20
N ARG A 60 4.13 -6.02 -11.91
CA ARG A 60 2.91 -6.60 -12.47
C ARG A 60 2.72 -8.01 -11.99
N GLU A 61 1.51 -8.29 -11.48
CA GLU A 61 1.16 -9.61 -10.91
C GLU A 61 2.07 -10.00 -9.73
N ASN A 62 2.80 -9.04 -9.13
CA ASN A 62 3.62 -9.30 -7.95
C ASN A 62 2.75 -9.62 -6.74
N ASP A 63 3.23 -10.54 -5.93
CA ASP A 63 2.58 -10.90 -4.68
C ASP A 63 3.35 -10.36 -3.49
N PHE A 64 2.73 -9.40 -2.78
CA PHE A 64 3.16 -8.87 -1.48
C PHE A 64 2.24 -9.38 -0.36
N TYR A 65 1.65 -10.56 -0.55
CA TYR A 65 0.84 -11.18 0.50
C TYR A 65 1.63 -11.28 1.80
N HIS A 66 1.04 -10.79 2.90
CA HIS A 66 1.63 -10.85 4.24
C HIS A 66 3.06 -10.24 4.33
N THR A 67 3.40 -9.33 3.42
CA THR A 67 4.69 -8.64 3.43
C THR A 67 4.64 -7.46 4.41
N GLU A 68 5.69 -7.30 5.18
CA GLU A 68 5.87 -6.18 6.10
C GLU A 68 6.82 -5.14 5.47
N MET A 69 6.39 -3.88 5.42
CA MET A 69 7.16 -2.78 4.85
C MET A 69 7.34 -1.66 5.87
N TYR A 70 8.59 -1.29 6.14
CA TYR A 70 8.95 -0.24 7.09
C TYR A 70 9.83 0.82 6.44
N SER A 71 9.39 2.07 6.47
CA SER A 71 10.13 3.24 5.96
C SER A 71 10.62 3.09 4.50
N CYS A 72 9.86 2.34 3.68
CA CYS A 72 10.19 2.13 2.29
C CYS A 72 9.81 3.34 1.41
N LYS A 73 10.35 3.36 0.19
CA LYS A 73 10.07 4.41 -0.79
C LYS A 73 9.76 3.81 -2.15
N PHE A 74 8.61 4.20 -2.69
CA PHE A 74 8.20 3.86 -4.05
C PHE A 74 8.04 5.17 -4.84
N ASN A 75 8.83 5.36 -5.88
CA ASN A 75 8.83 6.57 -6.68
C ASN A 75 8.69 6.25 -8.17
N ASN A 76 7.64 6.74 -8.81
CA ASN A 76 7.31 6.44 -10.19
C ASN A 76 7.25 4.92 -10.44
N VAL A 77 6.42 4.24 -9.62
CA VAL A 77 6.19 2.79 -9.72
C VAL A 77 4.79 2.53 -10.26
N SER A 78 4.70 1.66 -11.26
CA SER A 78 3.43 1.15 -11.77
C SER A 78 3.13 -0.20 -11.14
N PHE A 79 2.07 -0.28 -10.35
CA PHE A 79 1.54 -1.52 -9.77
C PHE A 79 0.35 -1.98 -10.61
N GLY A 80 0.51 -3.10 -11.33
CA GLY A 80 -0.55 -3.72 -12.13
C GLY A 80 -0.95 -5.08 -11.57
N GLU A 81 -2.20 -5.28 -11.18
CA GLU A 81 -2.73 -6.56 -10.67
C GLU A 81 -1.96 -7.11 -9.45
N VAL A 82 -1.38 -6.22 -8.65
CA VAL A 82 -0.54 -6.57 -7.49
C VAL A 82 -1.39 -6.93 -6.27
N GLN A 83 -0.92 -7.89 -5.47
CA GLN A 83 -1.59 -8.32 -4.25
C GLN A 83 -0.85 -7.80 -3.01
N PHE A 84 -1.49 -6.90 -2.24
CA PHE A 84 -1.07 -6.47 -0.90
C PHE A 84 -1.95 -7.08 0.20
N ILE A 85 -2.52 -8.25 -0.05
CA ILE A 85 -3.45 -8.90 0.88
C ILE A 85 -2.73 -9.22 2.20
N LYS A 86 -3.30 -8.76 3.33
CA LYS A 86 -2.74 -8.94 4.67
C LYS A 86 -1.33 -8.36 4.86
N SER A 87 -0.87 -7.49 3.98
CA SER A 87 0.40 -6.80 4.19
C SER A 87 0.29 -5.76 5.30
N GLU A 88 1.41 -5.46 5.93
CA GLU A 88 1.57 -4.34 6.86
C GLU A 88 2.52 -3.31 6.26
N VAL A 89 2.05 -2.07 6.10
CA VAL A 89 2.83 -1.00 5.47
C VAL A 89 2.92 0.18 6.42
N ASN A 90 4.13 0.43 6.93
CA ASN A 90 4.41 1.44 7.94
C ASN A 90 5.38 2.50 7.45
N ASP A 91 5.10 3.79 7.76
CA ASP A 91 6.01 4.92 7.49
C ASP A 91 6.57 4.93 6.05
N THR A 92 5.80 4.39 5.11
CA THR A 92 6.21 4.19 3.73
C THR A 92 5.68 5.30 2.84
N LYS A 93 6.51 5.73 1.89
CA LYS A 93 6.16 6.80 0.96
C LYS A 93 6.02 6.30 -0.47
N PHE A 94 4.88 6.65 -1.07
CA PHE A 94 4.60 6.44 -2.49
C PHE A 94 4.49 7.80 -3.17
N THR A 95 5.21 7.99 -4.28
CA THR A 95 5.22 9.25 -5.03
C THR A 95 5.09 8.96 -6.52
N ASP A 96 4.26 9.74 -7.25
CA ASP A 96 4.08 9.60 -8.70
C ASP A 96 3.76 8.15 -9.13
N SER A 97 3.03 7.40 -8.31
CA SER A 97 2.83 5.97 -8.52
C SER A 97 1.39 5.63 -8.90
N ASN A 98 1.23 4.60 -9.74
CA ASN A 98 -0.07 4.16 -10.23
C ASN A 98 -0.40 2.77 -9.71
N PHE A 99 -1.62 2.61 -9.19
CA PHE A 99 -2.15 1.36 -8.64
C PHE A 99 -3.37 0.94 -9.48
N GLU A 100 -3.16 0.05 -10.45
CA GLU A 100 -4.20 -0.46 -11.33
C GLU A 100 -4.58 -1.90 -10.97
N THR A 101 -5.84 -2.12 -10.61
CA THR A 101 -6.37 -3.45 -10.22
C THR A 101 -5.59 -4.05 -9.03
N VAL A 102 -5.19 -3.21 -8.09
CA VAL A 102 -4.43 -3.63 -6.91
C VAL A 102 -5.36 -4.05 -5.78
N ASN A 103 -4.99 -5.11 -5.09
CA ASN A 103 -5.77 -5.69 -4.01
C ASN A 103 -5.12 -5.43 -2.65
N PHE A 104 -5.71 -4.52 -1.85
CA PHE A 104 -5.28 -4.21 -0.48
C PHE A 104 -6.14 -4.91 0.59
N ASN A 105 -6.90 -5.94 0.24
CA ASN A 105 -7.84 -6.55 1.17
C ASN A 105 -7.16 -7.07 2.45
N ASN A 106 -7.72 -6.67 3.59
CA ASN A 106 -7.19 -6.97 4.91
C ASN A 106 -5.76 -6.45 5.16
N ALA A 107 -5.25 -5.52 4.37
CA ALA A 107 -3.98 -4.85 4.63
C ALA A 107 -4.12 -3.85 5.78
N GLU A 108 -3.01 -3.57 6.44
CA GLU A 108 -2.88 -2.54 7.48
C GLU A 108 -1.85 -1.50 7.05
N ILE A 109 -2.25 -0.24 6.97
CA ILE A 109 -1.44 0.87 6.46
C ILE A 109 -1.36 1.97 7.52
N PHE A 110 -0.16 2.24 8.03
CA PHE A 110 0.07 3.20 9.11
C PHE A 110 1.05 4.29 8.69
N ASP A 111 0.72 5.55 9.03
CA ASP A 111 1.63 6.69 8.90
C ASP A 111 2.23 6.88 7.48
N CYS A 112 1.54 6.35 6.46
CA CYS A 112 2.01 6.37 5.08
C CYS A 112 1.68 7.67 4.37
N ILE A 113 2.49 7.98 3.35
CA ILE A 113 2.33 9.18 2.51
C ILE A 113 2.18 8.76 1.06
N PHE A 114 1.09 9.17 0.44
CA PHE A 114 0.82 9.00 -0.99
C PHE A 114 0.77 10.39 -1.64
N LEU A 115 1.72 10.69 -2.54
CA LEU A 115 1.80 11.95 -3.26
C LEU A 115 1.62 11.72 -4.75
N GLU A 116 0.69 12.45 -5.38
CA GLU A 116 0.45 12.40 -6.83
C GLU A 116 0.21 10.96 -7.33
N CYS A 117 -0.50 10.16 -6.52
CA CYS A 117 -0.80 8.76 -6.83
C CYS A 117 -2.18 8.58 -7.45
N THR A 118 -2.31 7.59 -8.34
CA THR A 118 -3.59 7.19 -8.90
C THR A 118 -3.91 5.77 -8.50
N PHE A 119 -5.13 5.55 -8.01
CA PHE A 119 -5.69 4.24 -7.72
C PHE A 119 -6.87 4.01 -8.66
N SER A 120 -6.86 2.93 -9.43
CA SER A 120 -7.95 2.59 -10.34
C SER A 120 -8.34 1.12 -10.22
N ASP A 121 -9.65 0.87 -10.23
CA ASP A 121 -10.24 -0.48 -10.22
C ASP A 121 -9.66 -1.37 -9.09
N SER A 122 -9.25 -0.74 -7.99
CA SER A 122 -8.56 -1.38 -6.86
C SER A 122 -9.49 -1.56 -5.65
N THR A 123 -9.12 -2.47 -4.73
CA THR A 123 -9.97 -2.80 -3.60
C THR A 123 -9.29 -2.52 -2.26
N PHE A 124 -10.04 -1.89 -1.35
CA PHE A 124 -9.68 -1.67 0.06
C PHE A 124 -10.64 -2.41 1.00
N ILE A 125 -11.11 -3.60 0.60
CA ILE A 125 -12.08 -4.37 1.38
C ILE A 125 -11.45 -4.82 2.71
N SER A 126 -12.09 -4.44 3.83
CA SER A 126 -11.57 -4.72 5.18
C SER A 126 -10.15 -4.18 5.43
N THR A 127 -9.71 -3.21 4.65
CA THR A 127 -8.39 -2.56 4.82
C THR A 127 -8.44 -1.55 5.95
N GLY A 128 -7.45 -1.57 6.82
CA GLY A 128 -7.24 -0.53 7.83
C GLY A 128 -6.21 0.50 7.36
N ILE A 129 -6.55 1.79 7.47
CA ILE A 129 -5.61 2.89 7.18
C ILE A 129 -5.66 3.90 8.33
N TRP A 130 -4.50 4.16 8.93
CA TRP A 130 -4.37 5.10 10.05
C TRP A 130 -3.33 6.18 9.77
N ASN A 131 -3.67 7.43 10.08
CA ASN A 131 -2.78 8.60 10.01
C ASN A 131 -2.13 8.80 8.61
N ALA A 132 -2.68 8.22 7.55
CA ALA A 132 -2.11 8.35 6.22
C ALA A 132 -2.49 9.68 5.56
N MET A 133 -1.61 10.18 4.70
CA MET A 133 -1.85 11.36 3.89
C MET A 133 -1.91 10.98 2.41
N PHE A 134 -2.95 11.44 1.74
CA PHE A 134 -3.12 11.38 0.30
C PHE A 134 -3.18 12.81 -0.24
N ASP A 135 -2.13 13.22 -0.94
CA ASP A 135 -2.00 14.57 -1.51
C ASP A 135 -1.96 14.50 -3.04
N ASP A 136 -2.84 15.27 -3.70
CA ASP A 136 -3.04 15.25 -5.16
C ASP A 136 -3.33 13.84 -5.72
N CYS A 137 -4.01 12.98 -4.94
CA CYS A 137 -4.33 11.62 -5.35
C CYS A 137 -5.68 11.53 -6.08
N THR A 138 -5.81 10.50 -6.93
CA THR A 138 -7.06 10.20 -7.62
C THR A 138 -7.48 8.75 -7.36
N PHE A 139 -8.75 8.57 -6.96
CA PHE A 139 -9.34 7.27 -6.68
C PHE A 139 -10.48 7.00 -7.67
N VAL A 140 -10.35 5.97 -8.50
CA VAL A 140 -11.32 5.62 -9.56
C VAL A 140 -11.83 4.20 -9.32
N ASN A 141 -13.14 4.01 -9.21
CA ASN A 141 -13.79 2.70 -9.03
C ASN A 141 -13.20 1.93 -7.83
N ILE A 142 -12.99 2.57 -6.68
CA ILE A 142 -12.41 1.94 -5.50
C ILE A 142 -13.51 1.34 -4.63
N ASP A 143 -13.34 0.07 -4.23
CA ASP A 143 -14.25 -0.62 -3.33
C ASP A 143 -13.82 -0.43 -1.86
N PHE A 144 -14.71 0.19 -1.07
CA PHE A 144 -14.52 0.51 0.35
C PHE A 144 -15.30 -0.42 1.29
N GLU A 145 -15.79 -1.58 0.84
CA GLU A 145 -16.57 -2.47 1.68
C GLU A 145 -15.80 -2.85 2.96
N SER A 146 -16.40 -2.61 4.12
CA SER A 146 -15.80 -2.86 5.43
C SER A 146 -14.47 -2.13 5.72
N ALA A 147 -14.08 -1.14 4.91
CA ALA A 147 -12.87 -0.35 5.12
C ALA A 147 -12.91 0.40 6.45
N TYR A 148 -11.75 0.54 7.09
CA TYR A 148 -11.56 1.29 8.33
C TYR A 148 -10.45 2.32 8.16
N PHE A 149 -10.82 3.59 7.99
CA PHE A 149 -9.88 4.69 7.81
C PHE A 149 -9.99 5.66 8.97
N GLU A 150 -8.89 5.95 9.64
CA GLU A 150 -8.86 6.84 10.78
C GLU A 150 -7.78 7.92 10.65
N LYS A 151 -8.20 9.19 10.79
CA LYS A 151 -7.35 10.38 10.74
C LYS A 151 -6.58 10.52 9.42
N ILE A 152 -7.19 10.07 8.30
CA ILE A 152 -6.58 10.26 6.99
C ILE A 152 -6.70 11.72 6.54
N ILE A 153 -5.66 12.23 5.90
CA ILE A 153 -5.65 13.55 5.26
C ILE A 153 -5.85 13.35 3.76
N LEU A 154 -6.88 14.00 3.22
CA LEU A 154 -7.19 14.00 1.79
C LEU A 154 -7.02 15.43 1.26
N HIS A 155 -5.80 15.78 0.85
CA HIS A 155 -5.49 17.10 0.31
C HIS A 155 -5.54 17.04 -1.22
N ASN A 156 -6.30 17.95 -1.87
CA ASN A 156 -6.51 18.01 -3.32
C ASN A 156 -6.89 16.66 -3.99
N SER A 157 -7.31 15.68 -3.21
CA SER A 157 -7.60 14.34 -3.71
C SER A 157 -9.03 14.22 -4.24
N LYS A 158 -9.23 13.36 -5.24
CA LYS A 158 -10.49 13.22 -5.98
C LYS A 158 -10.99 11.77 -5.95
N PHE A 159 -12.31 11.64 -5.92
CA PHE A 159 -12.98 10.35 -6.02
C PHE A 159 -13.86 10.30 -7.27
N ILE A 160 -13.75 9.22 -8.03
CA ILE A 160 -14.55 8.94 -9.21
C ILE A 160 -15.21 7.59 -9.00
N ASN A 161 -16.55 7.56 -8.91
CA ASN A 161 -17.33 6.36 -8.72
C ASN A 161 -16.85 5.49 -7.51
N PRO A 162 -16.86 6.00 -6.26
CA PRO A 162 -16.54 5.19 -5.09
C PRO A 162 -17.59 4.08 -4.89
N ILE A 163 -17.14 2.84 -4.69
CA ILE A 163 -17.99 1.65 -4.59
C ILE A 163 -18.13 1.26 -3.11
N ASN A 164 -19.32 0.84 -2.67
CA ASN A 164 -19.62 0.37 -1.31
C ASN A 164 -19.16 1.33 -0.19
N LEU A 165 -19.10 2.63 -0.48
CA LEU A 165 -18.68 3.64 0.50
C LEU A 165 -19.59 3.64 1.75
N ASP A 166 -20.88 3.40 1.55
CA ASP A 166 -21.90 3.27 2.61
C ASP A 166 -21.74 2.01 3.47
N LYS A 167 -20.93 1.05 3.03
CA LYS A 167 -20.62 -0.18 3.77
C LYS A 167 -19.28 -0.11 4.50
N ALA A 168 -18.56 1.00 4.40
CA ALA A 168 -17.32 1.19 5.16
C ALA A 168 -17.60 1.12 6.66
N THR A 169 -16.76 0.42 7.40
CA THR A 169 -16.89 0.28 8.86
C THR A 169 -16.69 1.62 9.56
N LYS A 170 -15.68 2.39 9.14
CA LYS A 170 -15.39 3.73 9.65
C LYS A 170 -14.51 4.48 8.66
N ILE A 171 -14.87 5.72 8.39
CA ILE A 171 -14.00 6.67 7.70
C ILE A 171 -13.97 7.97 8.50
N VAL A 172 -12.79 8.41 8.92
CA VAL A 172 -12.56 9.67 9.63
C VAL A 172 -11.49 10.46 8.89
N ILE A 173 -11.90 11.55 8.25
CA ILE A 173 -11.02 12.44 7.50
C ILE A 173 -10.57 13.57 8.41
N ASN A 174 -9.31 13.94 8.31
CA ASN A 174 -8.75 15.14 8.88
C ASN A 174 -8.68 16.23 7.79
N ILE A 175 -9.52 17.25 7.89
CA ILE A 175 -9.53 18.42 6.99
C ILE A 175 -8.66 19.58 7.51
N GLY A 176 -8.00 19.39 8.64
CA GLY A 176 -6.99 20.30 9.19
C GLY A 176 -5.57 19.89 8.76
N THR A 177 -4.60 20.26 9.58
CA THR A 177 -3.20 19.82 9.42
C THR A 177 -2.85 18.72 10.41
N VAL A 178 -1.65 18.17 10.30
CA VAL A 178 -1.13 17.19 11.28
C VAL A 178 -1.02 17.82 12.67
N GLU A 179 -0.53 19.06 12.76
CA GLU A 179 -0.34 19.77 14.03
C GLU A 179 -1.65 20.31 14.61
N ASN A 180 -2.62 20.62 13.76
CA ASN A 180 -3.93 21.16 14.15
C ASN A 180 -5.04 20.37 13.42
N PRO A 181 -5.32 19.15 13.85
CA PRO A 181 -6.30 18.30 13.19
C PRO A 181 -7.73 18.81 13.39
N LEU A 182 -8.51 18.77 12.32
CA LEU A 182 -9.95 18.98 12.32
C LEU A 182 -10.61 17.74 11.76
N LEU A 183 -11.02 16.84 12.66
CA LEU A 183 -11.57 15.54 12.31
C LEU A 183 -13.06 15.64 12.02
N LEU A 184 -13.47 15.11 10.89
CA LEU A 184 -14.87 14.85 10.57
C LEU A 184 -15.32 13.54 11.23
N THR A 185 -16.57 13.47 11.63
CA THR A 185 -17.21 12.18 12.01
C THR A 185 -17.28 11.25 10.81
N HIS A 186 -17.60 9.98 11.02
CA HIS A 186 -17.80 9.04 9.93
C HIS A 186 -18.82 9.55 8.90
N GLU A 187 -19.99 9.97 9.35
CA GLU A 187 -21.07 10.45 8.47
C GLU A 187 -20.68 11.72 7.70
N GLU A 188 -19.99 12.66 8.35
CA GLU A 188 -19.47 13.85 7.69
C GLU A 188 -18.37 13.51 6.68
N SER A 189 -17.53 12.51 6.97
CA SER A 189 -16.48 12.04 6.06
C SER A 189 -17.06 11.39 4.80
N LEU A 190 -18.07 10.52 4.95
CA LEU A 190 -18.78 9.94 3.81
C LEU A 190 -19.40 11.04 2.93
N LYS A 191 -20.08 12.00 3.57
CA LYS A 191 -20.66 13.14 2.85
C LYS A 191 -19.58 13.96 2.14
N TRP A 192 -18.45 14.21 2.80
CA TRP A 192 -17.34 14.96 2.21
C TRP A 192 -16.80 14.25 0.94
N ILE A 193 -16.61 12.92 0.99
CA ILE A 193 -16.18 12.14 -0.18
C ILE A 193 -17.19 12.27 -1.31
N ILE A 194 -18.50 12.10 -1.02
CA ILE A 194 -19.56 12.20 -2.03
C ILE A 194 -19.61 13.60 -2.65
N ASP A 195 -19.54 14.65 -1.84
CA ASP A 195 -19.60 16.05 -2.30
C ASP A 195 -18.36 16.43 -3.14
N ASN A 196 -17.23 15.72 -2.98
CA ASN A 196 -15.97 15.90 -3.73
C ASN A 196 -15.75 14.79 -4.79
N SER A 197 -16.78 13.98 -5.09
CA SER A 197 -16.74 12.97 -6.16
C SER A 197 -17.25 13.56 -7.49
N ILE A 198 -16.71 13.03 -8.59
CA ILE A 198 -17.06 13.39 -9.97
C ILE A 198 -17.76 12.21 -10.61
#